data_ac76ca25699f615879514cd545c46f50
#
_entry.id   ac76ca25699f615879514cd545c46f50
#
_cell.length_a   1.000
_cell.length_b   1.000
_cell.length_c   1.000
_cell.angle_alpha   90.00
_cell.angle_beta   90.00
_cell.angle_gamma   90.00
#
_symmetry.space_group_name_H-M   'P 1'
#
loop_
_entity.id
_entity.type
_entity.pdbx_description
1 polymer ?
#
loop_
_entity_poly.entity_id
_entity_poly.type
_entity_poly.pdbx_seq_one_letter_code
_entity_poly.pdbx_strand_id
1 'polypeptide(L)'
;MNIKDLITEERNPNTMNIDSMSTLEMVRTINHEDQKVAAAVGQQDQQIARAIDAAAKRYQQGGRLIYVGAGTSGRLGVLDAAELVPTYGIKPERAVGLIAGGKKAMLQAVEGAEDDLELGQQDLRQLHLSAKDTVIGLAASGRTPYVVGSLDFANEVGALTIAIACVPNAVISSHAEIGIEAVVGPEVITGSTRMKAGTAQKMILNMISTGVMIKQGKVYQNVMIGVQPTNAKLIDRACRIISTTTGVSTSEAMTALHNSANDVSVAIIMIETGRSKADARNLLAKAHGNVAAVLQANK
;
A
#
# COMPACT_ATOMS: atom_id res chain seq x y z
N MET A 1 -4.03 -20.28 -21.59
CA MET A 1 -2.66 -19.80 -21.81
C MET A 1 -1.73 -20.76 -21.09
N ASN A 2 -0.74 -21.32 -21.77
CA ASN A 2 0.21 -22.26 -21.17
C ASN A 2 1.18 -21.46 -20.26
N ILE A 3 1.67 -22.03 -19.15
CA ILE A 3 2.64 -21.38 -18.24
C ILE A 3 3.87 -20.90 -19.02
N LYS A 4 4.29 -21.68 -20.02
CA LYS A 4 5.46 -21.38 -20.87
C LYS A 4 5.30 -20.09 -21.72
N ASP A 5 4.08 -19.59 -21.88
CA ASP A 5 3.78 -18.41 -22.70
C ASP A 5 3.74 -17.12 -21.85
N LEU A 6 4.02 -17.22 -20.54
CA LEU A 6 4.05 -16.07 -19.66
C LEU A 6 5.43 -15.38 -19.72
N ILE A 7 5.43 -14.06 -19.88
CA ILE A 7 6.66 -13.24 -19.91
C ILE A 7 7.51 -13.42 -18.63
N THR A 8 6.88 -13.78 -17.50
CA THR A 8 7.58 -14.09 -16.24
C THR A 8 8.38 -15.40 -16.31
N GLU A 9 8.03 -16.30 -17.23
CA GLU A 9 8.69 -17.58 -17.47
C GLU A 9 9.66 -17.56 -18.65
N GLU A 10 9.72 -16.45 -19.38
CA GLU A 10 10.66 -16.27 -20.48
C GLU A 10 12.09 -16.10 -19.95
N ARG A 11 13.06 -16.57 -20.74
CA ARG A 11 14.47 -16.32 -20.47
C ARG A 11 14.84 -14.89 -20.83
N ASN A 12 15.49 -14.19 -19.90
CA ASN A 12 15.97 -12.83 -20.17
C ASN A 12 17.22 -12.88 -21.09
N PRO A 13 17.16 -12.31 -22.31
CA PRO A 13 18.28 -12.36 -23.24
C PRO A 13 19.53 -11.61 -22.72
N ASN A 14 19.36 -10.65 -21.82
CA ASN A 14 20.47 -9.86 -21.26
C ASN A 14 21.23 -10.59 -20.13
N THR A 15 20.73 -11.74 -19.67
CA THR A 15 21.30 -12.45 -18.53
C THR A 15 21.63 -13.92 -18.80
N MET A 16 21.70 -14.29 -20.09
CA MET A 16 21.91 -15.69 -20.52
C MET A 16 23.20 -16.34 -19.99
N ASN A 17 24.19 -15.52 -19.68
CA ASN A 17 25.50 -15.95 -19.17
C ASN A 17 25.81 -15.43 -17.76
N ILE A 18 24.79 -15.11 -16.97
CA ILE A 18 24.96 -14.48 -15.65
C ILE A 18 25.78 -15.36 -14.68
N ASP A 19 25.69 -16.66 -14.82
CA ASP A 19 26.42 -17.65 -14.03
C ASP A 19 27.94 -17.63 -14.25
N SER A 20 28.39 -17.09 -15.38
CA SER A 20 29.81 -16.98 -15.72
C SER A 20 30.37 -15.55 -15.57
N MET A 21 29.54 -14.58 -15.20
CA MET A 21 29.96 -13.21 -14.96
C MET A 21 30.78 -13.07 -13.67
N SER A 22 31.71 -12.12 -13.66
CA SER A 22 32.31 -11.67 -12.39
C SER A 22 31.23 -11.07 -11.48
N THR A 23 31.46 -11.08 -10.18
CA THR A 23 30.49 -10.51 -9.20
C THR A 23 30.10 -9.07 -9.54
N LEU A 24 31.05 -8.26 -9.99
CA LEU A 24 30.76 -6.86 -10.35
C LEU A 24 29.88 -6.76 -11.59
N GLU A 25 30.13 -7.56 -12.61
CA GLU A 25 29.30 -7.61 -13.82
C GLU A 25 27.89 -8.11 -13.48
N MET A 26 27.79 -9.17 -12.67
CA MET A 26 26.50 -9.68 -12.18
C MET A 26 25.67 -8.58 -11.49
N VAL A 27 26.26 -7.85 -10.53
CA VAL A 27 25.59 -6.76 -9.80
C VAL A 27 25.15 -5.65 -10.76
N ARG A 28 26.00 -5.27 -11.71
CA ARG A 28 25.67 -4.26 -12.73
C ARG A 28 24.52 -4.69 -13.64
N THR A 29 24.53 -5.96 -14.05
CA THR A 29 23.47 -6.56 -14.89
C THR A 29 22.13 -6.57 -14.15
N ILE A 30 22.12 -7.03 -12.90
CA ILE A 30 20.90 -7.01 -12.08
C ILE A 30 20.38 -5.57 -11.92
N ASN A 31 21.25 -4.63 -11.56
CA ASN A 31 20.84 -3.24 -11.38
C ASN A 31 20.32 -2.61 -12.69
N HIS A 32 20.92 -2.92 -13.82
CA HIS A 32 20.44 -2.46 -15.12
C HIS A 32 19.02 -2.96 -15.46
N GLU A 33 18.73 -4.20 -15.13
CA GLU A 33 17.39 -4.76 -15.26
C GLU A 33 16.40 -4.10 -14.30
N ASP A 34 16.79 -3.87 -13.05
CA ASP A 34 15.94 -3.24 -12.02
C ASP A 34 15.55 -1.78 -12.34
N GLN A 35 16.39 -1.04 -13.08
CA GLN A 35 16.09 0.32 -13.54
C GLN A 35 14.82 0.41 -14.40
N LYS A 36 14.41 -0.69 -15.04
CA LYS A 36 13.20 -0.75 -15.88
C LYS A 36 11.91 -0.72 -15.04
N VAL A 37 11.97 -1.09 -13.77
CA VAL A 37 10.79 -1.29 -12.93
C VAL A 37 10.00 -0.01 -12.72
N ALA A 38 10.67 1.08 -12.37
CA ALA A 38 10.00 2.35 -12.12
C ALA A 38 9.28 2.89 -13.37
N ALA A 39 9.88 2.71 -14.56
CA ALA A 39 9.26 3.10 -15.82
C ALA A 39 8.02 2.25 -16.13
N ALA A 40 8.06 0.93 -15.89
CA ALA A 40 6.92 0.04 -16.08
C ALA A 40 5.77 0.39 -15.13
N VAL A 41 6.07 0.71 -13.87
CA VAL A 41 5.07 1.19 -12.90
C VAL A 41 4.47 2.54 -13.33
N GLY A 42 5.29 3.48 -13.82
CA GLY A 42 4.84 4.78 -14.31
C GLY A 42 3.84 4.70 -15.48
N GLN A 43 3.90 3.65 -16.29
CA GLN A 43 2.89 3.42 -17.34
C GLN A 43 1.50 3.10 -16.78
N GLN A 44 1.37 2.80 -15.49
CA GLN A 44 0.12 2.49 -14.82
C GLN A 44 -0.42 3.64 -13.96
N ASP A 45 0.12 4.85 -14.08
CA ASP A 45 -0.22 6.02 -13.26
C ASP A 45 -1.73 6.27 -13.17
N GLN A 46 -2.43 6.19 -14.31
CA GLN A 46 -3.89 6.43 -14.35
C GLN A 46 -4.67 5.36 -13.58
N GLN A 47 -4.30 4.08 -13.72
CA GLN A 47 -4.97 2.99 -13.02
C GLN A 47 -4.65 3.03 -11.51
N ILE A 48 -3.41 3.37 -11.15
CA ILE A 48 -3.01 3.56 -9.75
C ILE A 48 -3.79 4.74 -9.13
N ALA A 49 -3.90 5.86 -9.82
CA ALA A 49 -4.68 7.01 -9.36
C ALA A 49 -6.15 6.65 -9.16
N ARG A 50 -6.76 5.95 -10.12
CA ARG A 50 -8.14 5.44 -10.02
C ARG A 50 -8.32 4.52 -8.82
N ALA A 51 -7.36 3.61 -8.57
CA ALA A 51 -7.36 2.71 -7.42
C ALA A 51 -7.29 3.49 -6.10
N ILE A 52 -6.41 4.49 -5.99
CA ILE A 52 -6.29 5.36 -4.82
C ILE A 52 -7.61 6.07 -4.54
N ASP A 53 -8.24 6.69 -5.55
CA ASP A 53 -9.48 7.45 -5.40
C ASP A 53 -10.64 6.57 -4.93
N ALA A 54 -10.81 5.41 -5.56
CA ALA A 54 -11.85 4.46 -5.20
C ALA A 54 -11.63 3.86 -3.79
N ALA A 55 -10.41 3.43 -3.48
CA ALA A 55 -10.07 2.87 -2.17
C ALA A 55 -10.20 3.91 -1.05
N ALA A 56 -9.77 5.15 -1.27
CA ALA A 56 -9.89 6.23 -0.30
C ALA A 56 -11.35 6.53 0.05
N LYS A 57 -12.25 6.50 -0.93
CA LYS A 57 -13.70 6.66 -0.73
C LYS A 57 -14.29 5.55 0.15
N ARG A 58 -13.92 4.28 -0.11
CA ARG A 58 -14.36 3.13 0.70
C ARG A 58 -13.77 3.23 2.12
N TYR A 59 -12.49 3.56 2.23
CA TYR A 59 -11.80 3.71 3.51
C TYR A 59 -12.46 4.80 4.38
N GLN A 60 -12.83 5.95 3.81
CA GLN A 60 -13.53 7.03 4.50
C GLN A 60 -14.90 6.59 5.05
N GLN A 61 -15.58 5.66 4.37
CA GLN A 61 -16.86 5.08 4.81
C GLN A 61 -16.71 4.01 5.90
N GLY A 62 -15.50 3.82 6.43
CA GLY A 62 -15.19 2.84 7.47
C GLY A 62 -14.67 1.50 6.95
N GLY A 63 -14.48 1.34 5.65
CA GLY A 63 -13.92 0.15 5.02
C GLY A 63 -12.43 -0.03 5.29
N ARG A 64 -11.89 -1.18 4.92
CA ARG A 64 -10.50 -1.62 5.14
C ARG A 64 -9.75 -1.74 3.83
N LEU A 65 -8.40 -1.69 3.90
CA LEU A 65 -7.53 -2.18 2.85
C LEU A 65 -7.19 -3.64 3.16
N ILE A 66 -7.50 -4.57 2.28
CA ILE A 66 -7.25 -6.00 2.45
C ILE A 66 -6.41 -6.47 1.28
N TYR A 67 -5.17 -6.87 1.56
CA TYR A 67 -4.24 -7.38 0.57
C TYR A 67 -4.32 -8.91 0.55
N VAL A 68 -4.39 -9.50 -0.64
CA VAL A 68 -4.43 -10.96 -0.81
C VAL A 68 -3.40 -11.39 -1.84
N GLY A 69 -2.61 -12.42 -1.53
CA GLY A 69 -1.59 -12.91 -2.44
C GLY A 69 -0.94 -14.20 -1.94
N ALA A 70 -0.12 -14.80 -2.79
CA ALA A 70 0.68 -15.97 -2.44
C ALA A 70 2.19 -15.66 -2.47
N GLY A 71 3.00 -16.42 -1.77
CA GLY A 71 4.46 -16.32 -1.82
C GLY A 71 4.97 -14.89 -1.54
N THR A 72 5.83 -14.39 -2.42
CA THR A 72 6.39 -13.02 -2.31
C THR A 72 5.30 -11.96 -2.37
N SER A 73 4.32 -12.09 -3.26
CA SER A 73 3.22 -11.13 -3.41
C SER A 73 2.39 -11.01 -2.12
N GLY A 74 2.05 -12.14 -1.49
CA GLY A 74 1.35 -12.15 -0.19
C GLY A 74 2.19 -11.52 0.92
N ARG A 75 3.51 -11.79 0.97
CA ARG A 75 4.42 -11.18 1.96
C ARG A 75 4.48 -9.65 1.82
N LEU A 76 4.51 -9.14 0.59
CA LEU A 76 4.51 -7.70 0.32
C LEU A 76 3.20 -7.04 0.79
N GLY A 77 2.05 -7.70 0.58
CA GLY A 77 0.76 -7.22 1.09
C GLY A 77 0.71 -7.16 2.63
N VAL A 78 1.23 -8.21 3.29
CA VAL A 78 1.34 -8.22 4.77
C VAL A 78 2.30 -7.13 5.27
N LEU A 79 3.43 -6.94 4.59
CA LEU A 79 4.40 -5.89 4.94
C LEU A 79 3.76 -4.50 4.84
N ASP A 80 3.12 -4.18 3.72
CA ASP A 80 2.50 -2.87 3.52
C ASP A 80 1.41 -2.60 4.58
N ALA A 81 0.54 -3.59 4.85
CA ALA A 81 -0.49 -3.48 5.89
C ALA A 81 0.11 -3.20 7.28
N ALA A 82 1.19 -3.91 7.64
CA ALA A 82 1.84 -3.78 8.95
C ALA A 82 2.47 -2.41 9.15
N GLU A 83 3.07 -1.83 8.10
CA GLU A 83 3.76 -0.53 8.16
C GLU A 83 2.81 0.67 8.28
N LEU A 84 1.54 0.54 7.89
CA LEU A 84 0.56 1.64 8.00
C LEU A 84 0.23 1.99 9.46
N VAL A 85 0.31 1.02 10.37
CA VAL A 85 0.02 1.24 11.80
C VAL A 85 1.03 2.19 12.44
N PRO A 86 2.35 1.92 12.43
CA PRO A 86 3.33 2.82 13.02
C PRO A 86 3.50 4.13 12.24
N THR A 87 3.22 4.14 10.93
CA THR A 87 3.43 5.31 10.07
C THR A 87 2.30 6.33 10.21
N TYR A 88 1.05 5.88 10.19
CA TYR A 88 -0.11 6.76 10.12
C TYR A 88 -1.03 6.70 11.33
N GLY A 89 -0.71 5.86 12.33
CA GLY A 89 -1.50 5.71 13.55
C GLY A 89 -2.89 5.15 13.29
N ILE A 90 -3.07 4.33 12.24
CA ILE A 90 -4.33 3.65 12.00
C ILE A 90 -4.47 2.45 12.95
N LYS A 91 -5.69 2.00 13.15
CA LYS A 91 -5.94 0.76 13.88
C LYS A 91 -5.52 -0.46 13.04
N PRO A 92 -4.96 -1.52 13.65
CA PRO A 92 -4.47 -2.69 12.92
C PRO A 92 -5.52 -3.35 12.01
N GLU A 93 -6.78 -3.35 12.43
CA GLU A 93 -7.88 -3.92 11.66
C GLU A 93 -8.23 -3.13 10.39
N ARG A 94 -7.73 -1.90 10.21
CA ARG A 94 -8.00 -1.06 9.05
C ARG A 94 -7.14 -1.38 7.82
N ALA A 95 -6.06 -2.15 8.01
CA ALA A 95 -5.25 -2.66 6.92
C ALA A 95 -4.83 -4.10 7.27
N VAL A 96 -5.17 -5.05 6.43
CA VAL A 96 -4.98 -6.48 6.69
C VAL A 96 -4.29 -7.14 5.49
N GLY A 97 -3.24 -7.91 5.73
CA GLY A 97 -2.60 -8.74 4.72
C GLY A 97 -2.97 -10.20 4.91
N LEU A 98 -3.46 -10.82 3.86
CA LEU A 98 -3.71 -12.25 3.77
C LEU A 98 -2.69 -12.89 2.81
N ILE A 99 -2.12 -14.00 3.23
CA ILE A 99 -1.20 -14.80 2.42
C ILE A 99 -1.69 -16.24 2.34
N ALA A 100 -1.71 -16.81 1.15
CA ALA A 100 -2.05 -18.21 0.94
C ALA A 100 -1.22 -19.13 1.84
N GLY A 101 -1.87 -19.99 2.63
CA GLY A 101 -1.23 -20.79 3.66
C GLY A 101 -1.04 -20.11 5.03
N GLY A 102 -1.57 -18.88 5.20
CA GLY A 102 -1.67 -18.19 6.48
C GLY A 102 -0.32 -17.77 7.08
N LYS A 103 -0.28 -17.57 8.39
CA LYS A 103 0.91 -17.05 9.10
C LYS A 103 2.19 -17.88 8.87
N LYS A 104 2.08 -19.19 8.69
CA LYS A 104 3.22 -20.06 8.41
C LYS A 104 3.89 -19.70 7.08
N ALA A 105 3.11 -19.29 6.07
CA ALA A 105 3.58 -18.93 4.75
C ALA A 105 4.44 -17.64 4.73
N MET A 106 4.43 -16.84 5.79
CA MET A 106 5.34 -15.70 5.94
C MET A 106 6.82 -16.12 6.00
N LEU A 107 7.11 -17.25 6.64
CA LEU A 107 8.48 -17.71 6.91
C LEU A 107 8.87 -18.93 6.07
N GLN A 108 7.90 -19.76 5.69
CA GLN A 108 8.14 -21.02 4.97
C GLN A 108 7.13 -21.17 3.84
N ALA A 109 7.54 -21.76 2.70
CA ALA A 109 6.59 -22.09 1.65
C ALA A 109 5.55 -23.11 2.16
N VAL A 110 4.30 -22.90 1.77
CA VAL A 110 3.19 -23.84 2.01
C VAL A 110 2.71 -24.29 0.64
N GLU A 111 3.12 -25.50 0.27
CA GLU A 111 2.82 -26.07 -1.05
C GLU A 111 1.32 -26.21 -1.27
N GLY A 112 0.87 -25.95 -2.50
CA GLY A 112 -0.52 -26.08 -2.93
C GLY A 112 -1.48 -24.99 -2.45
N ALA A 113 -1.10 -24.15 -1.47
CA ALA A 113 -2.00 -23.12 -0.96
C ALA A 113 -2.32 -22.01 -2.01
N GLU A 114 -1.40 -21.74 -2.93
CA GLU A 114 -1.61 -20.76 -4.00
C GLU A 114 -2.59 -21.24 -5.08
N ASP A 115 -2.70 -22.57 -5.25
CA ASP A 115 -3.56 -23.21 -6.24
C ASP A 115 -5.00 -23.40 -5.76
N ASP A 116 -5.26 -23.11 -4.49
CA ASP A 116 -6.57 -23.31 -3.86
C ASP A 116 -7.43 -22.03 -3.94
N LEU A 117 -8.36 -22.03 -4.89
CA LEU A 117 -9.32 -20.96 -5.13
C LEU A 117 -10.28 -20.77 -3.94
N GLU A 118 -10.73 -21.89 -3.33
CA GLU A 118 -11.69 -21.83 -2.23
C GLU A 118 -11.07 -21.29 -0.94
N LEU A 119 -9.79 -21.56 -0.70
CA LEU A 119 -9.04 -21.02 0.44
C LEU A 119 -9.07 -19.49 0.44
N GLY A 120 -8.91 -18.84 -0.73
CA GLY A 120 -8.98 -17.38 -0.84
C GLY A 120 -10.33 -16.81 -0.43
N GLN A 121 -11.42 -17.50 -0.80
CA GLN A 121 -12.77 -17.13 -0.35
C GLN A 121 -12.96 -17.32 1.15
N GLN A 122 -12.48 -18.46 1.70
CA GLN A 122 -12.61 -18.79 3.12
C GLN A 122 -11.89 -17.76 4.00
N ASP A 123 -10.69 -17.35 3.63
CA ASP A 123 -9.92 -16.33 4.37
C ASP A 123 -10.66 -14.99 4.44
N LEU A 124 -11.29 -14.56 3.34
CA LEU A 124 -12.10 -13.33 3.33
C LEU A 124 -13.42 -13.48 4.10
N ARG A 125 -14.07 -14.65 4.08
CA ARG A 125 -15.25 -14.94 4.91
C ARG A 125 -14.92 -14.84 6.40
N GLN A 126 -13.77 -15.36 6.84
CA GLN A 126 -13.32 -15.26 8.23
C GLN A 126 -13.09 -13.83 8.67
N LEU A 127 -12.69 -12.94 7.75
CA LEU A 127 -12.56 -11.50 8.02
C LEU A 127 -13.90 -10.76 8.04
N HIS A 128 -15.03 -11.44 7.81
CA HIS A 128 -16.34 -10.79 7.65
C HIS A 128 -16.26 -9.61 6.66
N LEU A 129 -15.83 -9.93 5.42
CA LEU A 129 -15.70 -8.95 4.34
C LEU A 129 -17.02 -8.20 4.13
N SER A 130 -16.96 -6.91 3.88
CA SER A 130 -18.13 -6.07 3.63
C SER A 130 -18.01 -5.25 2.35
N ALA A 131 -19.13 -4.78 1.81
CA ALA A 131 -19.17 -3.91 0.64
C ALA A 131 -18.40 -2.57 0.80
N LYS A 132 -18.00 -2.20 2.01
CA LYS A 132 -17.18 -1.02 2.26
C LYS A 132 -15.69 -1.27 2.08
N ASP A 133 -15.26 -2.52 2.07
CA ASP A 133 -13.85 -2.89 2.02
C ASP A 133 -13.27 -2.78 0.60
N THR A 134 -11.95 -2.72 0.53
CA THR A 134 -11.18 -2.80 -0.72
C THR A 134 -10.29 -4.04 -0.63
N VAL A 135 -10.43 -4.95 -1.58
CA VAL A 135 -9.58 -6.14 -1.72
C VAL A 135 -8.58 -5.89 -2.86
N ILE A 136 -7.30 -6.01 -2.54
CA ILE A 136 -6.19 -5.81 -3.47
C ILE A 136 -5.51 -7.16 -3.68
N GLY A 137 -5.77 -7.78 -4.83
CA GLY A 137 -5.22 -9.06 -5.23
C GLY A 137 -3.88 -8.91 -5.94
N LEU A 138 -2.86 -9.65 -5.47
CA LEU A 138 -1.50 -9.58 -5.98
C LEU A 138 -1.06 -10.94 -6.53
N ALA A 139 -0.75 -10.99 -7.83
CA ALA A 139 -0.13 -12.14 -8.48
C ALA A 139 0.81 -11.67 -9.58
N ALA A 140 2.11 -11.87 -9.43
CA ALA A 140 3.10 -11.47 -10.45
C ALA A 140 2.80 -12.13 -11.82
N SER A 141 2.47 -13.42 -11.83
CA SER A 141 2.04 -14.17 -13.01
C SER A 141 0.64 -13.82 -13.52
N GLY A 142 -0.12 -13.05 -12.73
CA GLY A 142 -1.47 -12.63 -13.07
C GLY A 142 -2.53 -13.73 -13.03
N ARG A 143 -2.30 -14.92 -12.43
CA ARG A 143 -3.20 -16.07 -12.57
C ARG A 143 -3.41 -16.92 -11.32
N THR A 144 -2.82 -16.60 -10.21
CA THR A 144 -2.86 -17.37 -8.97
C THR A 144 -4.30 -17.66 -8.53
N PRO A 145 -4.73 -18.95 -8.44
CA PRO A 145 -6.11 -19.33 -8.13
C PRO A 145 -6.60 -18.77 -6.79
N TYR A 146 -5.78 -18.80 -5.75
CA TYR A 146 -6.10 -18.17 -4.45
C TYR A 146 -6.55 -16.71 -4.60
N VAL A 147 -5.87 -15.93 -5.46
CA VAL A 147 -6.20 -14.52 -5.72
C VAL A 147 -7.49 -14.39 -6.54
N VAL A 148 -7.66 -15.24 -7.56
CA VAL A 148 -8.91 -15.28 -8.36
C VAL A 148 -10.11 -15.51 -7.46
N GLY A 149 -10.08 -16.57 -6.62
CA GLY A 149 -11.17 -16.87 -5.71
C GLY A 149 -11.45 -15.77 -4.69
N SER A 150 -10.40 -15.09 -4.21
CA SER A 150 -10.54 -13.94 -3.33
C SER A 150 -11.24 -12.77 -4.00
N LEU A 151 -10.87 -12.44 -5.25
CA LEU A 151 -11.49 -11.35 -6.01
C LEU A 151 -12.95 -11.67 -6.38
N ASP A 152 -13.24 -12.90 -6.79
CA ASP A 152 -14.60 -13.32 -7.10
C ASP A 152 -15.52 -13.19 -5.89
N PHE A 153 -15.10 -13.70 -4.73
CA PHE A 153 -15.87 -13.54 -3.51
C PHE A 153 -16.02 -12.07 -3.08
N ALA A 154 -14.99 -11.26 -3.27
CA ALA A 154 -15.06 -9.83 -2.98
C ALA A 154 -16.08 -9.10 -3.88
N ASN A 155 -16.16 -9.47 -5.16
CA ASN A 155 -17.16 -8.96 -6.09
C ASN A 155 -18.59 -9.37 -5.68
N GLU A 156 -18.80 -10.63 -5.27
CA GLU A 156 -20.10 -11.10 -4.77
C GLU A 156 -20.58 -10.30 -3.55
N VAL A 157 -19.67 -9.92 -2.65
CA VAL A 157 -19.98 -9.10 -1.47
C VAL A 157 -20.19 -7.61 -1.84
N GLY A 158 -19.78 -7.18 -3.03
CA GLY A 158 -19.81 -5.79 -3.49
C GLY A 158 -18.67 -4.91 -2.95
N ALA A 159 -17.57 -5.53 -2.49
CA ALA A 159 -16.33 -4.83 -2.13
C ALA A 159 -15.64 -4.29 -3.40
N LEU A 160 -14.84 -3.24 -3.25
CA LEU A 160 -13.98 -2.77 -4.34
C LEU A 160 -12.86 -3.80 -4.57
N THR A 161 -12.66 -4.19 -5.82
CA THR A 161 -11.60 -5.13 -6.20
C THR A 161 -10.54 -4.47 -7.07
N ILE A 162 -9.27 -4.67 -6.70
CA ILE A 162 -8.09 -4.18 -7.42
C ILE A 162 -7.17 -5.39 -7.66
N ALA A 163 -6.71 -5.57 -8.88
CA ALA A 163 -5.73 -6.59 -9.23
C ALA A 163 -4.39 -5.94 -9.59
N ILE A 164 -3.27 -6.51 -9.11
CA ILE A 164 -1.91 -6.08 -9.43
C ILE A 164 -1.14 -7.26 -10.00
N ALA A 165 -0.76 -7.15 -11.27
CA ALA A 165 -0.01 -8.16 -12.01
C ALA A 165 1.23 -7.57 -12.69
N CYS A 166 2.17 -8.44 -13.12
CA CYS A 166 3.38 -8.04 -13.85
C CYS A 166 3.44 -8.63 -15.27
N VAL A 167 2.28 -9.02 -15.77
CA VAL A 167 2.07 -9.54 -17.14
C VAL A 167 0.91 -8.81 -17.81
N PRO A 168 0.88 -8.69 -19.13
CA PRO A 168 -0.25 -8.13 -19.85
C PRO A 168 -1.43 -9.12 -19.88
N ASN A 169 -2.66 -8.59 -19.92
CA ASN A 169 -3.89 -9.38 -20.00
C ASN A 169 -3.99 -10.43 -18.87
N ALA A 170 -3.65 -10.03 -17.66
CA ALA A 170 -3.63 -10.90 -16.51
C ALA A 170 -5.03 -11.43 -16.19
N VAL A 171 -5.15 -12.73 -15.88
CA VAL A 171 -6.43 -13.35 -15.51
C VAL A 171 -7.07 -12.62 -14.31
N ILE A 172 -6.27 -12.33 -13.28
CA ILE A 172 -6.79 -11.62 -12.09
C ILE A 172 -7.34 -10.22 -12.42
N SER A 173 -6.86 -9.57 -13.49
CA SER A 173 -7.38 -8.26 -13.93
C SER A 173 -8.82 -8.37 -14.45
N SER A 174 -9.19 -9.49 -15.07
CA SER A 174 -10.57 -9.73 -15.54
C SER A 174 -11.54 -10.05 -14.39
N HIS A 175 -11.04 -10.38 -13.20
CA HIS A 175 -11.79 -10.63 -11.97
C HIS A 175 -11.81 -9.40 -11.02
N ALA A 176 -11.30 -8.24 -11.45
CA ALA A 176 -11.26 -7.04 -10.63
C ALA A 176 -11.92 -5.84 -11.33
N GLU A 177 -12.45 -4.89 -10.55
CA GLU A 177 -12.96 -3.62 -11.06
C GLU A 177 -11.83 -2.75 -11.64
N ILE A 178 -10.62 -2.85 -11.05
CA ILE A 178 -9.44 -2.09 -11.48
C ILE A 178 -8.26 -3.06 -11.63
N GLY A 179 -7.76 -3.21 -12.87
CA GLY A 179 -6.53 -3.95 -13.17
C GLY A 179 -5.34 -3.01 -13.31
N ILE A 180 -4.21 -3.36 -12.68
CA ILE A 180 -2.92 -2.66 -12.77
C ILE A 180 -1.89 -3.68 -13.24
N GLU A 181 -1.37 -3.51 -14.47
CA GLU A 181 -0.48 -4.47 -15.14
C GLU A 181 0.87 -3.83 -15.41
N ALA A 182 1.77 -3.85 -14.43
CA ALA A 182 3.13 -3.33 -14.56
C ALA A 182 4.05 -4.38 -15.18
N VAL A 183 4.16 -4.39 -16.51
CA VAL A 183 4.93 -5.36 -17.28
C VAL A 183 6.42 -5.05 -17.18
N VAL A 184 7.15 -5.78 -16.35
CA VAL A 184 8.59 -5.58 -16.07
C VAL A 184 9.51 -6.44 -16.95
N GLY A 185 8.95 -7.25 -17.86
CA GLY A 185 9.68 -8.21 -18.68
C GLY A 185 10.20 -9.42 -17.90
N PRO A 186 10.96 -10.32 -18.58
CA PRO A 186 11.49 -11.52 -17.96
C PRO A 186 12.51 -11.18 -16.87
N GLU A 187 12.53 -11.97 -15.80
CA GLU A 187 13.41 -11.78 -14.66
C GLU A 187 14.87 -12.05 -14.99
N VAL A 188 15.78 -11.52 -14.19
CA VAL A 188 17.23 -11.81 -14.29
C VAL A 188 17.49 -13.31 -14.17
N ILE A 189 16.80 -13.97 -13.25
CA ILE A 189 16.74 -15.43 -13.14
C ILE A 189 15.33 -15.84 -13.51
N THR A 190 15.17 -16.61 -14.57
CA THR A 190 13.88 -17.04 -15.13
C THR A 190 12.93 -17.55 -14.04
N GLY A 191 11.71 -17.05 -14.03
CA GLY A 191 10.67 -17.45 -13.06
C GLY A 191 10.83 -16.87 -11.65
N SER A 192 11.94 -16.16 -11.34
CA SER A 192 12.20 -15.63 -10.00
C SER A 192 11.49 -14.29 -9.75
N THR A 193 10.16 -14.30 -9.77
CA THR A 193 9.30 -13.11 -9.70
C THR A 193 9.36 -12.34 -8.36
N ARG A 194 10.17 -12.80 -7.41
CA ARG A 194 10.52 -12.04 -6.21
C ARG A 194 11.39 -10.80 -6.49
N MET A 195 11.97 -10.68 -7.69
CA MET A 195 12.91 -9.63 -8.10
C MET A 195 12.18 -8.42 -8.70
N LYS A 196 12.21 -8.21 -10.02
CA LYS A 196 11.57 -7.04 -10.67
C LYS A 196 10.06 -6.98 -10.43
N ALA A 197 9.36 -8.10 -10.57
CA ALA A 197 7.92 -8.17 -10.35
C ALA A 197 7.57 -7.84 -8.90
N GLY A 198 8.28 -8.41 -7.92
CA GLY A 198 8.11 -8.08 -6.50
C GLY A 198 8.38 -6.60 -6.22
N THR A 199 9.42 -6.01 -6.84
CA THR A 199 9.74 -4.59 -6.71
C THR A 199 8.62 -3.72 -7.28
N ALA A 200 8.09 -4.04 -8.45
CA ALA A 200 6.95 -3.33 -9.04
C ALA A 200 5.71 -3.39 -8.13
N GLN A 201 5.36 -4.58 -7.64
CA GLN A 201 4.24 -4.75 -6.72
C GLN A 201 4.42 -3.90 -5.44
N LYS A 202 5.62 -3.92 -4.84
CA LYS A 202 5.93 -3.10 -3.66
C LYS A 202 5.75 -1.60 -3.95
N MET A 203 6.20 -1.11 -5.09
CA MET A 203 6.04 0.29 -5.48
C MET A 203 4.56 0.67 -5.61
N ILE A 204 3.76 -0.16 -6.29
CA ILE A 204 2.34 0.07 -6.49
C ILE A 204 1.58 0.05 -5.15
N LEU A 205 1.87 -0.94 -4.28
CA LEU A 205 1.26 -1.02 -2.95
C LEU A 205 1.54 0.25 -2.13
N ASN A 206 2.81 0.69 -2.08
CA ASN A 206 3.16 1.90 -1.35
C ASN A 206 2.49 3.16 -1.95
N MET A 207 2.33 3.26 -3.27
CA MET A 207 1.58 4.36 -3.91
C MET A 207 0.11 4.35 -3.49
N ILE A 208 -0.54 3.18 -3.52
CA ILE A 208 -1.96 3.05 -3.17
C ILE A 208 -2.17 3.36 -1.68
N SER A 209 -1.44 2.69 -0.79
CA SER A 209 -1.61 2.86 0.65
C SER A 209 -1.28 4.29 1.11
N THR A 210 -0.15 4.84 0.67
CA THR A 210 0.23 6.24 0.96
C THR A 210 -0.78 7.22 0.39
N GLY A 211 -1.22 7.04 -0.87
CA GLY A 211 -2.21 7.88 -1.51
C GLY A 211 -3.56 7.87 -0.76
N VAL A 212 -4.02 6.69 -0.32
CA VAL A 212 -5.20 6.56 0.54
C VAL A 212 -4.99 7.33 1.85
N MET A 213 -3.86 7.17 2.52
CA MET A 213 -3.58 7.87 3.79
C MET A 213 -3.48 9.40 3.61
N ILE A 214 -2.92 9.88 2.51
CA ILE A 214 -2.92 11.33 2.16
C ILE A 214 -4.37 11.82 2.03
N LYS A 215 -5.23 11.10 1.31
CA LYS A 215 -6.66 11.45 1.15
C LYS A 215 -7.47 11.34 2.45
N GLN A 216 -7.00 10.56 3.43
CA GLN A 216 -7.56 10.51 4.79
C GLN A 216 -7.01 11.62 5.71
N GLY A 217 -6.22 12.56 5.21
CA GLY A 217 -5.66 13.66 6.00
C GLY A 217 -4.59 13.23 7.00
N LYS A 218 -3.89 12.09 6.74
CA LYS A 218 -2.81 11.60 7.60
C LYS A 218 -1.46 12.27 7.30
N VAL A 219 -1.44 13.13 6.29
CA VAL A 219 -0.25 13.85 5.84
C VAL A 219 -0.61 15.33 5.68
N TYR A 220 0.28 16.21 6.12
CA TYR A 220 0.23 17.65 5.84
C TYR A 220 1.54 18.09 5.21
N GLN A 221 1.50 18.81 4.07
CA GLN A 221 2.66 19.00 3.21
C GLN A 221 3.30 17.62 2.86
N ASN A 222 4.52 17.35 3.30
CA ASN A 222 5.20 16.06 3.13
C ASN A 222 5.51 15.35 4.45
N VAL A 223 4.85 15.73 5.55
CA VAL A 223 5.08 15.14 6.88
C VAL A 223 3.87 14.34 7.37
N MET A 224 4.14 13.21 8.03
CA MET A 224 3.12 12.40 8.71
C MET A 224 2.60 13.14 9.94
N ILE A 225 1.30 13.42 9.99
CA ILE A 225 0.66 14.08 11.14
C ILE A 225 -0.18 13.13 12.01
N GLY A 226 -0.35 11.87 11.57
CA GLY A 226 -1.02 10.82 12.32
C GLY A 226 -0.18 10.17 13.42
N VAL A 227 0.94 10.77 13.81
CA VAL A 227 1.85 10.25 14.84
C VAL A 227 1.13 10.15 16.18
N GLN A 228 1.32 9.01 16.88
CA GLN A 228 0.85 8.79 18.24
C GLN A 228 2.01 9.09 19.22
N PRO A 229 2.03 10.24 19.93
CA PRO A 229 3.13 10.62 20.82
C PRO A 229 3.12 9.83 22.14
N THR A 230 3.43 8.52 22.07
CA THR A 230 3.34 7.59 23.21
C THR A 230 4.65 7.44 23.99
N ASN A 231 5.76 7.95 23.47
CA ASN A 231 7.06 7.93 24.13
C ASN A 231 7.88 9.18 23.78
N ALA A 232 9.00 9.41 24.49
CA ALA A 232 9.83 10.60 24.34
C ALA A 232 10.28 10.86 22.89
N LYS A 233 10.68 9.81 22.14
CA LYS A 233 11.08 9.90 20.73
C LYS A 233 9.92 10.36 19.82
N LEU A 234 8.71 9.86 20.06
CA LEU A 234 7.53 10.24 19.27
C LEU A 234 7.00 11.62 19.64
N ILE A 235 7.13 12.03 20.91
CA ILE A 235 6.85 13.41 21.34
C ILE A 235 7.82 14.39 20.66
N ASP A 236 9.13 14.12 20.69
CA ASP A 236 10.12 14.93 19.98
C ASP A 236 9.85 15.04 18.48
N ARG A 237 9.48 13.92 17.83
CA ARG A 237 9.08 13.92 16.42
C ARG A 237 7.85 14.79 16.18
N ALA A 238 6.81 14.68 17.02
CA ALA A 238 5.60 15.50 16.92
C ALA A 238 5.90 16.98 17.05
N CYS A 239 6.75 17.38 18.01
CA CYS A 239 7.17 18.78 18.18
C CYS A 239 7.95 19.28 16.96
N ARG A 240 8.87 18.48 16.40
CA ARG A 240 9.59 18.85 15.17
C ARG A 240 8.65 19.01 13.98
N ILE A 241 7.66 18.14 13.83
CA ILE A 241 6.65 18.27 12.77
C ILE A 241 5.89 19.59 12.91
N ILE A 242 5.39 19.90 14.11
CA ILE A 242 4.67 21.16 14.38
C ILE A 242 5.57 22.35 14.09
N SER A 243 6.78 22.39 14.65
CA SER A 243 7.73 23.49 14.44
C SER A 243 8.08 23.69 12.95
N THR A 244 8.37 22.59 12.23
CA THR A 244 8.73 22.65 10.80
C THR A 244 7.58 23.16 9.93
N THR A 245 6.33 22.78 10.25
CA THR A 245 5.17 23.11 9.43
C THR A 245 4.56 24.48 9.73
N THR A 246 4.77 25.01 10.94
CA THR A 246 4.18 26.29 11.39
C THR A 246 5.21 27.39 11.62
N GLY A 247 6.51 27.06 11.65
CA GLY A 247 7.59 28.04 11.90
C GLY A 247 7.79 28.44 13.37
N VAL A 248 7.00 27.90 14.30
CA VAL A 248 7.15 28.24 15.74
C VAL A 248 8.35 27.53 16.36
N SER A 249 8.82 28.03 17.50
CA SER A 249 9.92 27.41 18.26
C SER A 249 9.52 26.02 18.79
N THR A 250 10.52 25.21 19.14
CA THR A 250 10.28 23.88 19.75
C THR A 250 9.50 23.97 21.06
N SER A 251 9.69 25.01 21.87
CA SER A 251 8.97 25.20 23.12
C SER A 251 7.50 25.54 22.88
N GLU A 252 7.20 26.37 21.89
CA GLU A 252 5.82 26.68 21.49
C GLU A 252 5.14 25.47 20.89
N ALA A 253 5.85 24.69 20.04
CA ALA A 253 5.35 23.44 19.49
C ALA A 253 5.00 22.41 20.59
N MET A 254 5.84 22.28 21.63
CA MET A 254 5.58 21.43 22.78
C MET A 254 4.32 21.87 23.53
N THR A 255 4.20 23.18 23.77
CA THR A 255 3.03 23.77 24.44
C THR A 255 1.75 23.52 23.63
N ALA A 256 1.79 23.72 22.32
CA ALA A 256 0.67 23.48 21.42
C ALA A 256 0.28 22.00 21.38
N LEU A 257 1.26 21.08 21.31
CA LEU A 257 1.04 19.64 21.37
C LEU A 257 0.33 19.23 22.66
N HIS A 258 0.79 19.72 23.81
CA HIS A 258 0.14 19.44 25.07
C HIS A 258 -1.30 20.00 25.10
N ASN A 259 -1.50 21.25 24.69
CA ASN A 259 -2.81 21.91 24.68
C ASN A 259 -3.80 21.23 23.70
N SER A 260 -3.29 20.62 22.62
CA SER A 260 -4.11 19.85 21.68
C SER A 260 -4.50 18.44 22.19
N ALA A 261 -4.04 18.04 23.37
CA ALA A 261 -4.11 16.67 23.88
C ALA A 261 -3.32 15.68 23.02
N ASN A 262 -2.10 16.02 22.66
CA ASN A 262 -1.16 15.25 21.86
C ASN A 262 -1.62 14.98 20.39
N ASP A 263 -2.52 15.79 19.87
CA ASP A 263 -2.97 15.72 18.48
C ASP A 263 -2.21 16.74 17.62
N VAL A 264 -1.30 16.27 16.78
CA VAL A 264 -0.45 17.11 15.91
C VAL A 264 -1.28 17.94 14.93
N SER A 265 -2.33 17.36 14.36
CA SER A 265 -3.19 18.04 13.39
C SER A 265 -3.94 19.22 14.04
N VAL A 266 -4.48 18.97 15.24
CA VAL A 266 -5.16 20.00 16.03
C VAL A 266 -4.17 21.08 16.47
N ALA A 267 -2.96 20.71 16.90
CA ALA A 267 -1.93 21.67 17.29
C ALA A 267 -1.55 22.63 16.14
N ILE A 268 -1.34 22.09 14.93
CA ILE A 268 -1.06 22.89 13.73
C ILE A 268 -2.21 23.88 13.46
N ILE A 269 -3.45 23.43 13.48
CA ILE A 269 -4.61 24.31 13.23
C ILE A 269 -4.72 25.39 14.31
N MET A 270 -4.51 25.05 15.59
CA MET A 270 -4.53 26.03 16.68
C MET A 270 -3.49 27.14 16.47
N ILE A 271 -2.26 26.78 16.08
CA ILE A 271 -1.18 27.74 15.83
C ILE A 271 -1.52 28.64 14.62
N GLU A 272 -1.88 28.03 13.51
CA GLU A 272 -2.09 28.74 12.24
C GLU A 272 -3.33 29.64 12.23
N THR A 273 -4.36 29.29 13.03
CA THR A 273 -5.64 30.01 13.04
C THR A 273 -5.92 30.79 14.30
N GLY A 274 -5.13 30.62 15.37
CA GLY A 274 -5.38 31.22 16.69
C GLY A 274 -6.64 30.68 17.39
N ARG A 275 -7.25 29.62 16.89
CA ARG A 275 -8.52 29.09 17.41
C ARG A 275 -8.31 28.18 18.61
N SER A 276 -9.39 28.00 19.39
CA SER A 276 -9.40 27.05 20.51
C SER A 276 -9.25 25.59 20.02
N LYS A 277 -8.82 24.67 20.93
CA LYS A 277 -8.77 23.25 20.64
C LYS A 277 -10.12 22.68 20.18
N ALA A 278 -11.21 23.15 20.77
CA ALA A 278 -12.57 22.69 20.41
C ALA A 278 -12.92 23.11 18.97
N ASP A 279 -12.64 24.36 18.59
CA ASP A 279 -12.89 24.86 17.25
C ASP A 279 -12.01 24.18 16.22
N ALA A 280 -10.69 24.02 16.53
CA ALA A 280 -9.76 23.33 15.65
C ALA A 280 -10.18 21.88 15.37
N ARG A 281 -10.66 21.15 16.40
CA ARG A 281 -11.22 19.80 16.22
C ARG A 281 -12.47 19.78 15.36
N ASN A 282 -13.37 20.73 15.59
CA ASN A 282 -14.60 20.84 14.80
C ASN A 282 -14.31 21.15 13.33
N LEU A 283 -13.36 22.06 13.05
CA LEU A 283 -12.91 22.36 11.70
C LEU A 283 -12.28 21.13 11.02
N LEU A 284 -11.39 20.45 11.75
CA LEU A 284 -10.72 19.25 11.25
C LEU A 284 -11.73 18.12 10.94
N ALA A 285 -12.74 17.92 11.78
CA ALA A 285 -13.78 16.93 11.56
C ALA A 285 -14.62 17.26 10.31
N LYS A 286 -15.01 18.52 10.11
CA LYS A 286 -15.71 18.98 8.90
C LYS A 286 -14.88 18.81 7.63
N ALA A 287 -13.57 18.95 7.73
CA ALA A 287 -12.63 18.74 6.63
C ALA A 287 -12.14 17.28 6.50
N HIS A 288 -12.81 16.33 7.15
CA HIS A 288 -12.47 14.89 7.12
C HIS A 288 -10.98 14.59 7.45
N GLY A 289 -10.41 15.33 8.38
CA GLY A 289 -9.03 15.18 8.82
C GLY A 289 -7.99 15.96 7.99
N ASN A 290 -8.41 16.68 6.96
CA ASN A 290 -7.50 17.41 6.05
C ASN A 290 -7.12 18.78 6.60
N VAL A 291 -5.92 18.90 7.19
CA VAL A 291 -5.37 20.14 7.74
C VAL A 291 -5.25 21.23 6.65
N ALA A 292 -4.77 20.86 5.46
CA ALA A 292 -4.59 21.84 4.37
C ALA A 292 -5.92 22.48 3.97
N ALA A 293 -6.99 21.69 3.87
CA ALA A 293 -8.33 22.20 3.56
C ALA A 293 -8.86 23.16 4.65
N VAL A 294 -8.61 22.83 5.93
CA VAL A 294 -8.96 23.72 7.04
C VAL A 294 -8.23 25.07 6.93
N LEU A 295 -6.92 25.03 6.69
CA LEU A 295 -6.13 26.26 6.62
C LEU A 295 -6.45 27.11 5.39
N GLN A 296 -6.75 26.50 4.25
CA GLN A 296 -7.19 27.22 3.03
C GLN A 296 -8.52 27.92 3.24
N ALA A 297 -9.47 27.29 3.92
CA ALA A 297 -10.79 27.87 4.18
C ALA A 297 -10.80 28.96 5.27
N ASN A 298 -9.70 29.14 6.01
CA ASN A 298 -9.56 30.12 7.10
C ASN A 298 -8.47 31.19 6.84
N LYS A 299 -7.94 31.25 5.61
CA LYS A 299 -7.16 32.39 5.10
C LYS A 299 -8.11 33.44 4.54
#